data_892725af2599e3a5e42fcc0b57fa8afb
#
_entry.id   892725af2599e3a5e42fcc0b57fa8afb
#
_cell.length_a   1.000
_cell.length_b   1.000
_cell.length_c   1.000
_cell.angle_alpha   90.00
_cell.angle_beta   90.00
_cell.angle_gamma   90.00
#
_symmetry.space_group_name_H-M   'P 1'
#
loop_
_entity.id
_entity.type
_entity.pdbx_description
1 polymer ?
#
loop_
_entity_poly.entity_id
_entity_poly.type
_entity_poly.pdbx_seq_one_letter_code
_entity_poly.pdbx_strand_id
1 'polypeptide(L)' 'MTLTGVYDRTLFRNENNGYTIFTFKTKCEEVEHLFNDSGCLVCCGNIHAYASGIPVKVEVKLPETPDDKKVVV' A
#
# COMPACT_ATOMS: atom_id res chain seq x y z
N MET A 1 1.85 4.51 -11.65
CA MET A 1 1.46 5.68 -10.83
C MET A 1 2.35 5.77 -9.61
N THR A 2 2.81 6.96 -9.29
CA THR A 2 3.66 7.20 -8.13
C THR A 2 2.82 7.80 -7.01
N LEU A 3 2.89 7.21 -5.82
CA LEU A 3 2.18 7.72 -4.64
C LEU A 3 3.18 8.13 -3.56
N THR A 4 2.91 9.27 -2.96
CA THR A 4 3.67 9.76 -1.80
C THR A 4 2.74 9.74 -0.60
N GLY A 5 3.22 9.22 0.51
CA GLY A 5 2.41 9.14 1.71
C GLY A 5 3.19 8.52 2.86
N VAL A 6 2.47 7.89 3.76
CA VAL A 6 3.04 7.35 4.99
C VAL A 6 2.81 5.84 5.04
N TYR A 7 3.86 5.09 5.32
CA TYR A 7 3.77 3.66 5.60
C TYR A 7 3.08 3.50 6.95
N ASP A 8 1.88 2.95 6.95
CA ASP A 8 1.09 2.85 8.18
C ASP A 8 1.52 1.66 9.02
N ARG A 9 1.35 0.44 8.50
CA ARG A 9 1.80 -0.76 9.22
C ARG A 9 1.87 -1.95 8.26
N THR A 10 2.68 -2.94 8.67
CA THR A 10 2.78 -4.22 7.98
C THR A 10 1.69 -5.16 8.46
N LEU A 11 0.90 -5.70 7.55
CA LEU A 11 -0.13 -6.69 7.86
C LEU A 11 0.42 -8.11 7.75
N PHE A 12 1.29 -8.36 6.78
CA PHE A 12 1.88 -9.67 6.53
C PHE A 12 3.23 -9.48 5.85
N ARG A 13 4.18 -10.33 6.19
CA ARG A 13 5.47 -10.36 5.52
C ARG A 13 5.98 -11.79 5.45
N ASN A 14 6.39 -12.23 4.25
CA ASN A 14 7.07 -13.49 4.04
C ASN A 14 8.57 -13.24 4.03
N GLU A 15 9.26 -13.66 5.07
CA GLU A 15 10.71 -13.42 5.22
C GLU A 15 11.55 -14.14 4.18
N ASN A 16 11.03 -15.21 3.57
CA ASN A 16 11.80 -15.98 2.60
C ASN A 16 11.92 -15.28 1.25
N ASN A 17 10.88 -14.53 0.84
CA ASN A 17 10.87 -13.88 -0.46
C ASN A 17 10.66 -12.37 -0.39
N GLY A 18 10.46 -11.82 0.81
CA GLY A 18 10.26 -10.39 0.98
C GLY A 18 8.88 -9.87 0.60
N TYR A 19 7.93 -10.77 0.26
CA TYR A 19 6.58 -10.34 -0.07
C TYR A 19 5.91 -9.73 1.16
N THR A 20 5.42 -8.50 1.01
CA THR A 20 4.88 -7.73 2.12
C THR A 20 3.50 -7.21 1.75
N ILE A 21 2.56 -7.30 2.70
CA ILE A 21 1.25 -6.65 2.59
C ILE A 21 1.21 -5.60 3.69
N PHE A 22 0.94 -4.37 3.31
CA PHE A 22 0.98 -3.24 4.26
C PHE A 22 -0.13 -2.24 3.97
N THR A 23 -0.45 -1.41 4.96
CA THR A 23 -1.38 -0.30 4.78
C THR A 23 -0.59 0.99 4.58
N PHE A 24 -1.11 1.84 3.71
CA PHE A 24 -0.44 3.06 3.26
C PHE A 24 -1.42 4.22 3.29
N LYS A 25 -1.03 5.31 3.93
CA LYS A 25 -1.84 6.52 4.01
C LYS A 25 -1.35 7.53 2.99
N THR A 26 -2.26 7.93 2.11
CA THR A 26 -1.96 8.94 1.09
C THR A 26 -3.16 9.89 0.95
N LYS A 27 -2.87 11.10 0.45
CA LYS A 27 -3.91 12.11 0.18
C LYS A 27 -4.31 12.17 -1.29
N CYS A 28 -3.89 11.21 -2.09
CA CYS A 28 -4.20 11.18 -3.50
C CYS A 28 -5.68 10.83 -3.73
N GLU A 29 -6.45 11.77 -4.25
CA GLU A 29 -7.89 11.59 -4.48
C GLU A 29 -8.19 10.52 -5.52
N GLU A 30 -7.28 10.28 -6.46
CA GLU A 30 -7.48 9.30 -7.52
C GLU A 30 -7.62 7.88 -6.99
N VAL A 31 -7.14 7.61 -5.77
CA VAL A 31 -7.17 6.28 -5.17
C VAL A 31 -8.06 6.17 -3.93
N GLU A 32 -8.81 7.23 -3.60
CA GLU A 32 -9.68 7.22 -2.42
C GLU A 32 -10.72 6.11 -2.45
N HIS A 33 -11.21 5.74 -3.62
CA HIS A 33 -12.18 4.66 -3.78
C HIS A 33 -11.62 3.29 -3.39
N LEU A 34 -10.30 3.18 -3.25
CA LEU A 34 -9.62 1.95 -2.87
C LEU A 34 -9.31 1.89 -1.37
N PHE A 35 -9.58 2.97 -0.63
CA PHE A 35 -9.29 3.00 0.80
C PHE A 35 -10.15 2.00 1.56
N ASN A 36 -9.56 1.38 2.57
CA ASN A 36 -10.29 0.52 3.48
C ASN A 36 -11.06 1.36 4.51
N ASP A 37 -11.71 0.70 5.46
CA ASP A 37 -12.51 1.38 6.49
C ASP A 37 -11.68 2.32 7.38
N SER A 38 -10.39 2.11 7.44
CA SER A 38 -9.46 2.96 8.21
C SER A 38 -8.90 4.11 7.39
N GLY A 39 -9.33 4.27 6.15
CA GLY A 39 -8.85 5.35 5.28
C GLY A 39 -7.47 5.09 4.68
N CYS A 40 -7.06 3.84 4.56
CA CYS A 40 -5.75 3.46 4.05
C CYS A 40 -5.87 2.60 2.80
N LEU A 41 -4.84 2.67 1.94
CA LEU A 41 -4.67 1.70 0.86
C LEU A 41 -4.07 0.42 1.41
N VAL A 42 -4.50 -0.72 0.88
CA VAL A 42 -3.84 -1.99 1.13
C VAL A 42 -2.92 -2.26 -0.04
N CYS A 43 -1.62 -2.27 0.23
CA CYS A 43 -0.59 -2.44 -0.79
C CYS A 43 0.13 -3.77 -0.60
N CYS A 44 0.62 -4.35 -1.68
CA CYS A 44 1.40 -5.57 -1.62
C CYS A 44 2.53 -5.55 -2.64
N GLY A 45 3.63 -6.20 -2.30
CA GLY A 45 4.79 -6.30 -3.19
C GLY A 45 6.04 -6.74 -2.45
N ASN A 46 7.12 -6.89 -3.20
CA ASN A 46 8.43 -7.26 -2.64
C ASN A 46 9.18 -5.99 -2.24
N ILE A 47 8.91 -5.51 -1.04
CA ILE A 47 9.53 -4.28 -0.53
C ILE A 47 10.05 -4.53 0.88
N HIS A 48 10.88 -3.60 1.36
CA HIS A 48 11.28 -3.60 2.77
C HIS A 48 10.09 -3.26 3.66
N ALA A 49 10.04 -3.86 4.84
CA ALA A 49 9.09 -3.44 5.86
C ALA A 49 9.68 -2.22 6.58
N TYR A 50 8.89 -1.17 6.67
CA TYR A 50 9.29 0.06 7.34
C TYR A 50 8.61 0.17 8.69
N ALA A 51 9.10 1.03 9.54
CA ALA A 51 8.42 1.36 10.78
C ALA A 51 7.15 2.17 10.48
N SER A 52 6.14 2.04 11.32
CA SER A 52 4.89 2.80 11.18
C SER A 52 5.17 4.30 11.25
N GLY A 53 4.53 5.05 10.36
CA GLY A 53 4.64 6.50 10.33
C GLY A 53 5.78 7.04 9.49
N ILE A 54 6.53 6.20 8.80
CA ILE A 54 7.63 6.64 7.94
C ILE A 54 7.07 7.16 6.59
N PRO A 55 7.43 8.37 6.17
CA PRO A 55 7.06 8.85 4.85
C PRO A 55 7.78 8.05 3.77
N VAL A 56 7.04 7.59 2.77
CA VAL A 56 7.60 6.82 1.66
C VAL A 56 6.97 7.24 0.34
N LYS A 57 7.68 6.98 -0.74
CA LYS A 57 7.22 7.20 -2.09
C LYS A 57 7.26 5.86 -2.79
N VAL A 58 6.14 5.43 -3.35
CA VAL A 58 6.02 4.12 -3.98
C VAL A 58 5.48 4.24 -5.40
N GLU A 59 6.01 3.41 -6.28
CA GLU A 59 5.46 3.24 -7.62
C GLU A 59 4.49 2.08 -7.58
N VAL A 60 3.23 2.33 -7.95
CA VAL A 60 2.16 1.36 -7.77
C VAL A 60 1.42 1.07 -9.06
N LYS A 61 0.83 -0.13 -9.10
CA LYS A 61 -0.09 -0.55 -10.14
C LYS A 61 -1.46 -0.70 -9.51
N LEU A 62 -2.45 -0.01 -10.07
CA LEU A 62 -3.80 -0.04 -9.54
C LEU A 62 -4.52 -1.32 -9.98
N PRO A 63 -5.49 -1.82 -9.18
CA PRO A 63 -6.27 -2.99 -9.57
C PRO A 63 -7.12 -2.70 -10.82
N GLU A 64 -7.30 -3.72 -11.64
CA GLU A 64 -8.05 -3.59 -12.90
C GLU A 64 -9.54 -3.87 -12.75
N THR A 65 -9.94 -4.55 -11.68
CA THR A 65 -11.34 -4.91 -11.45
C THR A 65 -11.92 -4.09 -10.31
N PRO A 66 -13.24 -3.74 -10.39
CA PRO A 66 -13.86 -2.92 -9.33
C PRO A 66 -13.89 -3.57 -7.95
N ASP A 67 -13.89 -4.91 -7.91
CA ASP A 67 -13.96 -5.64 -6.64
C ASP A 67 -12.60 -5.79 -5.95
N ASP A 68 -11.52 -5.64 -6.69
CA ASP A 68 -10.16 -5.73 -6.15
C ASP A 68 -9.72 -4.36 -5.65
N LYS A 69 -9.28 -4.31 -4.41
CA LYS A 69 -8.79 -3.07 -3.79
C LYS A 69 -7.30 -3.12 -3.45
N LYS A 70 -6.62 -4.20 -3.81
CA LYS A 70 -5.18 -4.31 -3.55
C LYS A 70 -4.38 -3.55 -4.58
N VAL A 71 -3.45 -2.75 -4.10
CA VAL A 71 -2.53 -1.98 -4.93
C VAL A 71 -1.19 -2.68 -4.93
N VAL A 72 -0.63 -2.94 -6.11
CA VAL A 72 0.63 -3.66 -6.25
C VAL A 72 1.78 -2.66 -6.38
N VAL A 73 2.79 -2.88 -5.55
CA VAL A 73 4.01 -2.07 -5.57
C VAL A 73 5.10 -2.71 -6.42
#